data_ed3d10a6b2b16b24b23bfbbc2baee9d6
#
_entry.id   ed3d10a6b2b16b24b23bfbbc2baee9d6
#
_cell.length_a   1.000
_cell.length_b   1.000
_cell.length_c   1.000
_cell.angle_alpha   90.00
_cell.angle_beta   90.00
_cell.angle_gamma   90.00
#
_symmetry.space_group_name_H-M   'P 1'
#
loop_
_entity.id
_entity.type
_entity.pdbx_description
1 polymer ?
#
loop_
_entity_poly.entity_id
_entity_poly.type
_entity_poly.pdbx_seq_one_letter_code
_entity_poly.pdbx_strand_id
1 'polypeptide(L)'
;IDRWTFGQDWSTFQYTGALPESTDYVGGAEGTVFVRQPLIRYSAPVGTGTTLHVALENPESGTASLGSPTLTENGDDRLPDLAVRLAHTGKRGELSLAALARQVRVDNAGLGAQTSGWGVSAGGKLFLNEDKTGDVRVMVTYGRNIGRYVGLNFAPDAVYVPATNSLKRAL
;
A
#
# COMPACT_ATOMS: atom_id res chain seq x y z
N ILE A 1 2.61 -9.60 -23.13
CA ILE A 1 3.96 -9.31 -22.72
C ILE A 1 4.10 -9.88 -21.32
N ASP A 2 4.54 -11.13 -21.26
CA ASP A 2 4.26 -12.14 -20.21
C ASP A 2 4.63 -11.82 -18.76
N ARG A 3 5.42 -10.76 -18.50
CA ARG A 3 5.88 -10.39 -17.15
C ARG A 3 5.51 -8.99 -16.72
N TRP A 4 4.87 -8.24 -17.60
CA TRP A 4 4.52 -6.86 -17.36
C TRP A 4 3.01 -6.68 -17.21
N THR A 5 2.61 -5.89 -16.24
CA THR A 5 1.24 -5.41 -16.05
C THR A 5 1.25 -3.89 -16.22
N PHE A 6 0.36 -3.38 -17.08
CA PHE A 6 0.14 -1.96 -17.30
C PHE A 6 -1.34 -1.66 -17.09
N GLY A 7 -1.64 -0.64 -16.37
CA GLY A 7 -3.01 -0.19 -16.14
C GLY A 7 -3.40 -0.12 -14.68
N GLN A 8 -4.69 -0.19 -14.37
CA GLN A 8 -5.21 -0.11 -13.02
C GLN A 8 -5.35 -1.50 -12.42
N ASP A 9 -4.65 -1.75 -11.32
CA ASP A 9 -4.67 -3.00 -10.57
C ASP A 9 -4.50 -2.75 -9.08
N TRP A 10 -4.63 -3.81 -8.27
CA TRP A 10 -4.29 -3.77 -6.86
C TRP A 10 -2.82 -3.44 -6.67
N SER A 11 -2.53 -2.59 -5.71
CA SER A 11 -1.15 -2.21 -5.38
C SER A 11 -0.27 -3.44 -5.17
N THR A 12 0.96 -3.35 -5.62
CA THR A 12 1.98 -4.38 -5.38
C THR A 12 2.31 -4.52 -3.90
N PHE A 13 2.12 -3.46 -3.12
CA PHE A 13 2.27 -3.48 -1.67
C PHE A 13 1.16 -4.29 -0.96
N GLN A 14 0.00 -4.48 -1.60
CA GLN A 14 -1.14 -5.21 -1.05
C GLN A 14 -0.99 -6.72 -1.25
N TYR A 15 -1.28 -7.50 -0.19
CA TYR A 15 -1.45 -8.95 -0.27
C TYR A 15 -2.93 -9.32 -0.22
N THR A 16 -3.51 -9.57 -1.38
CA THR A 16 -4.94 -9.89 -1.52
C THR A 16 -5.33 -11.23 -0.89
N GLY A 17 -4.39 -12.16 -0.75
CA GLY A 17 -4.63 -13.47 -0.13
C GLY A 17 -4.98 -13.41 1.36
N ALA A 18 -4.67 -12.30 2.04
CA ALA A 18 -5.04 -12.10 3.45
C ALA A 18 -6.39 -11.41 3.64
N LEU A 19 -7.06 -10.98 2.56
CA LEU A 19 -8.38 -10.36 2.68
C LEU A 19 -9.38 -11.36 3.25
N PRO A 20 -10.19 -10.98 4.27
CA PRO A 20 -11.22 -11.84 4.80
C PRO A 20 -12.35 -12.04 3.79
N GLU A 21 -12.97 -13.20 3.83
CA GLU A 21 -14.27 -13.40 3.20
C GLU A 21 -15.33 -12.79 4.12
N SER A 22 -15.76 -11.60 3.79
CA SER A 22 -16.66 -10.80 4.62
C SER A 22 -17.89 -10.41 3.81
N THR A 23 -19.03 -10.31 4.48
CA THR A 23 -20.26 -9.73 3.92
C THR A 23 -20.25 -8.21 3.91
N ASP A 24 -19.25 -7.61 4.54
CA ASP A 24 -19.03 -6.17 4.52
C ASP A 24 -18.30 -5.78 3.23
N TYR A 25 -18.98 -5.02 2.40
CA TYR A 25 -18.46 -4.58 1.10
C TYR A 25 -17.22 -3.68 1.20
N VAL A 26 -17.05 -2.98 2.31
CA VAL A 26 -15.95 -2.03 2.55
C VAL A 26 -14.99 -2.52 3.64
N GLY A 27 -15.33 -3.59 4.34
CA GLY A 27 -14.69 -4.02 5.57
C GLY A 27 -13.37 -4.73 5.37
N GLY A 28 -12.32 -3.99 5.04
CA GLY A 28 -10.97 -4.43 5.36
C GLY A 28 -10.77 -4.37 6.87
N ALA A 29 -10.20 -5.41 7.47
CA ALA A 29 -9.73 -5.32 8.85
C ALA A 29 -8.69 -4.20 8.98
N GLU A 30 -8.64 -3.53 10.14
CA GLU A 30 -7.63 -2.52 10.43
C GLU A 30 -6.22 -3.04 10.13
N GLY A 31 -5.36 -2.21 9.55
CA GLY A 31 -4.02 -2.60 9.12
C GLY A 31 -3.96 -3.33 7.77
N THR A 32 -5.11 -3.57 7.13
CA THR A 32 -5.15 -4.12 5.79
C THR A 32 -4.72 -3.06 4.79
N VAL A 33 -3.76 -3.41 3.93
CA VAL A 33 -3.46 -2.60 2.74
C VAL A 33 -4.55 -2.83 1.71
N PHE A 34 -5.22 -1.75 1.29
CA PHE A 34 -6.32 -1.83 0.33
C PHE A 34 -6.30 -0.63 -0.61
N VAL A 35 -5.58 -0.75 -1.70
CA VAL A 35 -5.44 0.32 -2.71
C VAL A 35 -5.43 -0.28 -4.10
N ARG A 36 -6.25 0.28 -4.98
CA ARG A 36 -6.27 0.00 -6.41
C ARG A 36 -5.95 1.27 -7.18
N GLN A 37 -4.90 1.22 -8.00
CA GLN A 37 -4.36 2.41 -8.66
C GLN A 37 -3.65 2.07 -9.98
N PRO A 38 -3.44 3.06 -10.86
CA PRO A 38 -2.62 2.88 -12.04
C PRO A 38 -1.19 2.47 -11.67
N LEU A 39 -0.66 1.50 -12.37
CA LEU A 39 0.70 1.01 -12.13
C LEU A 39 1.36 0.41 -13.39
N ILE A 40 2.66 0.33 -13.32
CA ILE A 40 3.49 -0.49 -14.20
C ILE A 40 4.21 -1.48 -13.29
N ARG A 41 3.94 -2.78 -13.44
CA ARG A 41 4.52 -3.84 -12.61
C ARG A 41 5.27 -4.85 -13.46
N TYR A 42 6.47 -5.19 -13.03
CA TYR A 42 7.23 -6.32 -13.52
C TYR A 42 7.18 -7.46 -12.52
N SER A 43 6.92 -8.68 -13.01
CA SER A 43 6.81 -9.90 -12.18
C SER A 43 7.76 -10.97 -12.70
N ALA A 44 8.70 -11.41 -11.87
CA ALA A 44 9.69 -12.40 -12.21
C ALA A 44 9.66 -13.59 -11.27
N PRO A 45 9.59 -14.85 -11.78
CA PRO A 45 9.83 -16.03 -10.96
C PRO A 45 11.29 -16.03 -10.50
N VAL A 46 11.52 -16.15 -9.19
CA VAL A 46 12.85 -16.17 -8.58
C VAL A 46 13.15 -17.48 -7.85
N GLY A 47 12.19 -18.42 -7.88
CA GLY A 47 12.32 -19.76 -7.30
C GLY A 47 11.03 -20.55 -7.49
N THR A 48 11.04 -21.80 -7.07
CA THR A 48 9.85 -22.65 -7.13
C THR A 48 8.74 -22.08 -6.26
N GLY A 49 7.63 -21.71 -6.90
CA GLY A 49 6.49 -21.07 -6.21
C GLY A 49 6.76 -19.65 -5.70
N THR A 50 7.90 -19.03 -6.06
CA THR A 50 8.28 -17.71 -5.56
C THR A 50 8.39 -16.71 -6.70
N THR A 51 7.72 -15.57 -6.56
CA THR A 51 7.69 -14.49 -7.56
C THR A 51 8.09 -13.17 -6.89
N LEU A 52 8.97 -12.44 -7.54
CA LEU A 52 9.30 -11.07 -7.20
C LEU A 52 8.46 -10.13 -8.09
N HIS A 53 7.80 -9.18 -7.47
CA HIS A 53 7.08 -8.10 -8.14
C HIS A 53 7.76 -6.77 -7.81
N VAL A 54 7.97 -5.95 -8.83
CA VAL A 54 8.47 -4.57 -8.68
C VAL A 54 7.56 -3.66 -9.48
N ALA A 55 7.07 -2.60 -8.88
CA ALA A 55 6.14 -1.69 -9.54
C ALA A 55 6.45 -0.22 -9.27
N LEU A 56 6.14 0.59 -10.26
CA LEU A 56 5.94 2.02 -10.13
C LEU A 56 4.44 2.27 -10.18
N GLU A 57 3.92 2.92 -9.14
CA GLU A 57 2.50 3.11 -8.93
C GLU A 57 2.15 4.60 -8.90
N ASN A 58 0.90 4.93 -9.17
CA ASN A 58 0.44 6.31 -9.22
C ASN A 58 0.69 7.02 -7.89
N PRO A 59 1.46 8.12 -7.89
CA PRO A 59 1.73 8.87 -6.68
C PRO A 59 0.54 9.77 -6.37
N GLU A 60 -0.19 9.47 -5.33
CA GLU A 60 -1.31 10.26 -4.86
C GLU A 60 -1.31 10.28 -3.34
N SER A 61 -1.35 11.45 -2.75
CA SER A 61 -1.30 11.64 -1.31
C SER A 61 -2.54 12.33 -0.80
N GLY A 62 -3.04 11.87 0.34
CA GLY A 62 -4.05 12.55 1.13
C GLY A 62 -3.40 13.22 2.34
N THR A 63 -3.62 14.52 2.53
CA THR A 63 -3.13 15.23 3.70
C THR A 63 -4.27 15.87 4.48
N ALA A 64 -4.11 15.96 5.81
CA ALA A 64 -4.93 16.82 6.66
C ALA A 64 -4.14 18.09 6.99
N SER A 65 -4.82 19.20 7.20
CA SER A 65 -4.20 20.42 7.70
C SER A 65 -4.32 20.52 9.22
N LEU A 66 -3.31 21.06 9.89
CA LEU A 66 -3.37 21.28 11.33
C LEU A 66 -4.54 22.23 11.65
N GLY A 67 -5.45 21.77 12.51
CA GLY A 67 -6.68 22.49 12.84
C GLY A 67 -7.87 22.22 11.92
N SER A 68 -7.68 21.45 10.83
CA SER A 68 -8.77 21.00 9.96
C SER A 68 -8.53 19.52 9.62
N PRO A 69 -9.26 18.59 10.24
CA PRO A 69 -9.05 17.15 10.04
C PRO A 69 -9.55 16.64 8.67
N THR A 70 -10.15 17.50 7.87
CA THR A 70 -10.63 17.12 6.54
C THR A 70 -9.48 16.64 5.67
N LEU A 71 -9.60 15.43 5.16
CA LEU A 71 -8.65 14.88 4.21
C LEU A 71 -8.74 15.64 2.89
N THR A 72 -7.60 16.07 2.39
CA THR A 72 -7.46 16.72 1.09
C THR A 72 -6.55 15.83 0.22
N GLU A 73 -7.07 15.39 -0.89
CA GLU A 73 -6.26 14.72 -1.91
C GLU A 73 -5.43 15.79 -2.64
N ASN A 74 -4.12 15.60 -2.65
CA ASN A 74 -3.19 16.53 -3.28
C ASN A 74 -2.64 15.87 -4.54
N GLY A 75 -2.86 16.39 -5.69
CA GLY A 75 -2.24 15.95 -6.93
C GLY A 75 -0.80 16.48 -7.12
N ASP A 76 -0.07 16.71 -6.04
CA ASP A 76 1.21 17.44 -6.04
C ASP A 76 2.45 16.53 -6.04
N ASP A 77 2.26 15.23 -5.84
CA ASP A 77 3.35 14.27 -5.84
C ASP A 77 3.99 14.17 -7.23
N ARG A 78 5.31 14.11 -7.28
CA ARG A 78 6.08 14.13 -8.53
C ARG A 78 6.79 12.82 -8.85
N LEU A 79 7.05 12.01 -7.83
CA LEU A 79 7.73 10.73 -7.96
C LEU A 79 6.71 9.61 -7.81
N PRO A 80 6.73 8.59 -8.68
CA PRO A 80 5.88 7.42 -8.52
C PRO A 80 6.21 6.70 -7.21
N ASP A 81 5.21 6.06 -6.62
CA ASP A 81 5.40 5.18 -5.50
C ASP A 81 6.12 3.90 -5.99
N LEU A 82 7.22 3.54 -5.33
CA LEU A 82 7.95 2.31 -5.62
C LEU A 82 7.49 1.21 -4.67
N ALA A 83 6.90 0.17 -5.22
CA ALA A 83 6.48 -1.00 -4.45
C ALA A 83 7.23 -2.27 -4.90
N VAL A 84 7.67 -3.06 -3.93
CA VAL A 84 8.33 -4.34 -4.15
C VAL A 84 7.64 -5.39 -3.30
N ARG A 85 7.35 -6.56 -3.87
CA ARG A 85 6.76 -7.69 -3.15
C ARG A 85 7.40 -9.02 -3.55
N LEU A 86 7.77 -9.81 -2.55
CA LEU A 86 8.13 -11.21 -2.70
C LEU A 86 6.92 -12.05 -2.27
N ALA A 87 6.38 -12.84 -3.21
CA ALA A 87 5.25 -13.71 -2.98
C ALA A 87 5.69 -15.17 -3.14
N HIS A 88 5.33 -16.00 -2.17
CA HIS A 88 5.58 -17.44 -2.22
C HIS A 88 4.28 -18.22 -2.04
N THR A 89 4.05 -19.19 -2.92
CA THR A 89 2.92 -20.12 -2.84
C THR A 89 3.45 -21.54 -2.74
N GLY A 90 3.11 -22.19 -1.64
CA GLY A 90 3.52 -23.57 -1.34
C GLY A 90 2.32 -24.49 -1.09
N LYS A 91 2.62 -25.76 -0.81
CA LYS A 91 1.59 -26.77 -0.52
C LYS A 91 0.76 -26.44 0.72
N ARG A 92 1.40 -25.85 1.74
CA ARG A 92 0.79 -25.55 3.05
C ARG A 92 0.24 -24.14 3.19
N GLY A 93 0.45 -23.26 2.20
CA GLY A 93 -0.01 -21.89 2.30
C GLY A 93 0.74 -20.92 1.40
N GLU A 94 0.52 -19.66 1.67
CA GLU A 94 1.09 -18.54 0.93
C GLU A 94 1.79 -17.60 1.90
N LEU A 95 2.84 -16.94 1.44
CA LEU A 95 3.56 -15.90 2.16
C LEU A 95 3.77 -14.70 1.24
N SER A 96 3.68 -13.51 1.80
CA SER A 96 3.95 -12.25 1.11
C SER A 96 4.78 -11.33 2.00
N LEU A 97 5.87 -10.80 1.47
CA LEU A 97 6.66 -9.74 2.07
C LEU A 97 6.71 -8.58 1.10
N ALA A 98 6.35 -7.39 1.54
CA ALA A 98 6.32 -6.21 0.69
C ALA A 98 6.98 -5.00 1.34
N ALA A 99 7.53 -4.14 0.51
CA ALA A 99 8.08 -2.85 0.89
C ALA A 99 7.57 -1.76 -0.04
N LEU A 100 7.41 -0.56 0.49
CA LEU A 100 6.94 0.63 -0.19
C LEU A 100 7.85 1.81 0.13
N ALA A 101 8.19 2.59 -0.89
CA ALA A 101 8.84 3.89 -0.74
C ALA A 101 8.09 4.92 -1.57
N ARG A 102 7.82 6.09 -1.00
CA ARG A 102 7.03 7.13 -1.64
C ARG A 102 7.46 8.55 -1.27
N GLN A 103 7.05 9.51 -2.08
CA GLN A 103 7.04 10.92 -1.77
C GLN A 103 5.64 11.34 -1.32
N VAL A 104 5.54 12.25 -0.37
CA VAL A 104 4.31 12.98 -0.02
C VAL A 104 4.61 14.44 -0.20
N ARG A 105 3.85 15.12 -1.05
CA ARG A 105 4.06 16.52 -1.39
C ARG A 105 2.76 17.32 -1.35
N VAL A 106 2.85 18.54 -0.88
CA VAL A 106 1.81 19.57 -0.97
C VAL A 106 2.42 20.80 -1.59
N ASP A 107 1.78 21.36 -2.61
CA ASP A 107 2.15 22.65 -3.19
C ASP A 107 1.00 23.64 -2.94
N ASN A 108 1.22 24.57 -2.03
CA ASN A 108 0.25 25.59 -1.69
C ASN A 108 0.72 26.94 -2.23
N ALA A 109 0.18 27.35 -3.39
CA ALA A 109 0.47 28.63 -4.04
C ALA A 109 1.99 28.87 -4.26
N GLY A 110 2.72 27.83 -4.67
CA GLY A 110 4.16 27.89 -4.94
C GLY A 110 5.06 27.67 -3.72
N LEU A 111 4.47 27.48 -2.54
CA LEU A 111 5.19 27.09 -1.33
C LEU A 111 5.07 25.58 -1.15
N GLY A 112 6.02 24.83 -1.73
CA GLY A 112 6.02 23.38 -1.66
C GLY A 112 6.54 22.85 -0.33
N ALA A 113 5.83 21.91 0.28
CA ALA A 113 6.30 21.09 1.38
C ALA A 113 6.32 19.61 0.95
N GLN A 114 7.38 18.89 1.32
CA GLN A 114 7.50 17.47 0.98
C GLN A 114 8.11 16.67 2.12
N THR A 115 7.78 15.39 2.14
CA THR A 115 8.36 14.39 3.05
C THR A 115 8.40 13.04 2.36
N SER A 116 9.21 12.12 2.88
CA SER A 116 9.23 10.74 2.41
C SER A 116 8.29 9.86 3.22
N GLY A 117 7.70 8.88 2.58
CA GLY A 117 6.96 7.79 3.21
C GLY A 117 7.62 6.45 2.90
N TRP A 118 7.40 5.49 3.76
CA TRP A 118 7.83 4.11 3.57
C TRP A 118 6.94 3.16 4.35
N GLY A 119 6.86 1.93 3.88
CA GLY A 119 6.12 0.87 4.56
C GLY A 119 6.73 -0.49 4.32
N VAL A 120 6.47 -1.39 5.25
CA VAL A 120 6.73 -2.82 5.14
C VAL A 120 5.47 -3.58 5.52
N SER A 121 5.19 -4.65 4.79
CA SER A 121 4.03 -5.51 5.06
C SER A 121 4.45 -6.96 4.96
N ALA A 122 3.99 -7.76 5.91
CA ALA A 122 4.12 -9.21 5.89
C ALA A 122 2.74 -9.82 6.00
N GLY A 123 2.43 -10.78 5.14
CA GLY A 123 1.15 -11.48 5.16
C GLY A 123 1.32 -12.96 4.85
N GLY A 124 0.37 -13.74 5.32
CA GLY A 124 0.37 -15.18 5.08
C GLY A 124 -1.03 -15.77 5.14
N LYS A 125 -1.16 -16.90 4.46
CA LYS A 125 -2.34 -17.76 4.48
C LYS A 125 -1.86 -19.19 4.72
N LEU A 126 -2.29 -19.81 5.81
CA LEU A 126 -1.93 -21.17 6.18
C LEU A 126 -3.15 -22.07 5.98
N PHE A 127 -3.04 -23.08 5.13
CA PHE A 127 -4.08 -24.10 4.97
C PHE A 127 -4.05 -25.06 6.15
N LEU A 128 -5.21 -25.28 6.77
CA LEU A 128 -5.38 -26.13 7.95
C LEU A 128 -5.58 -27.60 7.58
N ASN A 129 -6.00 -27.88 6.35
CA ASN A 129 -6.31 -29.20 5.83
C ASN A 129 -5.79 -29.38 4.39
N GLU A 130 -5.69 -30.64 3.95
CA GLU A 130 -5.14 -30.98 2.63
C GLU A 130 -6.04 -30.54 1.48
N ASP A 131 -7.35 -30.51 1.68
CA ASP A 131 -8.35 -30.05 0.71
C ASP A 131 -8.46 -28.52 0.63
N LYS A 132 -7.71 -27.79 1.50
CA LYS A 132 -7.63 -26.34 1.56
C LYS A 132 -8.97 -25.63 1.80
N THR A 133 -9.92 -26.32 2.42
CA THR A 133 -11.25 -25.75 2.76
C THR A 133 -11.21 -24.88 4.01
N GLY A 134 -10.21 -25.02 4.88
CA GLY A 134 -9.96 -24.18 6.03
C GLY A 134 -8.60 -23.50 5.97
N ASP A 135 -8.55 -22.22 6.32
CA ASP A 135 -7.30 -21.48 6.39
C ASP A 135 -7.27 -20.44 7.52
N VAL A 136 -6.06 -20.03 7.89
CA VAL A 136 -5.79 -18.89 8.77
C VAL A 136 -5.02 -17.85 7.97
N ARG A 137 -5.48 -16.61 8.03
CA ARG A 137 -4.90 -15.47 7.32
C ARG A 137 -4.43 -14.41 8.31
N VAL A 138 -3.24 -13.91 8.07
CA VAL A 138 -2.62 -12.86 8.91
C VAL A 138 -1.95 -11.85 7.99
N MET A 139 -2.10 -10.57 8.34
CA MET A 139 -1.34 -9.47 7.74
C MET A 139 -0.89 -8.52 8.83
N VAL A 140 0.35 -8.06 8.74
CA VAL A 140 0.92 -7.02 9.59
C VAL A 140 1.57 -5.99 8.68
N THR A 141 1.19 -4.73 8.87
CA THR A 141 1.74 -3.61 8.11
C THR A 141 2.28 -2.56 9.07
N TYR A 142 3.46 -2.06 8.78
CA TYR A 142 4.10 -0.99 9.55
C TYR A 142 4.76 0.00 8.60
N GLY A 143 4.66 1.29 8.94
CA GLY A 143 5.27 2.31 8.09
C GLY A 143 5.07 3.73 8.60
N ARG A 144 5.44 4.67 7.75
CA ARG A 144 5.33 6.10 7.99
C ARG A 144 4.82 6.78 6.72
N ASN A 145 3.86 7.70 6.88
CA ASN A 145 3.28 8.46 5.79
C ASN A 145 2.67 7.58 4.68
N ILE A 146 1.95 6.53 5.09
CA ILE A 146 1.29 5.54 4.23
C ILE A 146 -0.21 5.41 4.54
N GLY A 147 -0.83 6.46 5.05
CA GLY A 147 -2.26 6.48 5.43
C GLY A 147 -3.17 6.02 4.30
N ARG A 148 -2.90 6.49 3.08
CA ARG A 148 -3.61 6.05 1.87
C ARG A 148 -3.65 4.53 1.71
N TYR A 149 -2.56 3.83 2.04
CA TYR A 149 -2.45 2.39 1.85
C TYR A 149 -3.17 1.59 2.95
N VAL A 150 -3.19 2.08 4.19
CA VAL A 150 -3.67 1.31 5.35
C VAL A 150 -5.02 1.74 5.89
N GLY A 151 -5.51 2.89 5.52
CA GLY A 151 -6.76 3.44 6.05
C GLY A 151 -7.90 3.47 5.04
N LEU A 152 -7.92 2.63 4.01
CA LEU A 152 -8.93 2.67 2.94
C LEU A 152 -9.07 4.06 2.32
N ASN A 153 -7.98 4.80 2.18
CA ASN A 153 -7.91 6.21 1.78
C ASN A 153 -8.57 7.21 2.76
N PHE A 154 -8.97 6.80 3.96
CA PHE A 154 -9.56 7.70 4.95
C PHE A 154 -8.54 8.27 5.94
N ALA A 155 -7.36 7.65 6.05
CA ALA A 155 -6.30 8.14 6.90
C ALA A 155 -5.34 9.06 6.12
N PRO A 156 -4.93 10.20 6.70
CA PRO A 156 -3.98 11.10 6.04
C PRO A 156 -2.58 10.47 5.97
N ASP A 157 -1.89 10.71 4.87
CA ASP A 157 -0.48 10.34 4.74
C ASP A 157 0.42 11.26 5.58
N ALA A 158 0.08 12.53 5.66
CA ALA A 158 0.79 13.51 6.45
C ALA A 158 -0.15 14.64 6.91
N VAL A 159 0.30 15.43 7.90
CA VAL A 159 -0.39 16.64 8.37
C VAL A 159 0.38 17.85 7.90
N TYR A 160 -0.25 18.67 7.09
CA TYR A 160 0.29 19.96 6.66
C TYR A 160 0.14 21.02 7.75
N VAL A 161 1.23 21.75 8.03
CA VAL A 161 1.28 22.84 8.99
C VAL A 161 1.48 24.15 8.24
N PRO A 162 0.40 24.94 7.98
CA PRO A 162 0.49 26.17 7.19
C PRO A 162 1.46 27.19 7.78
N ALA A 163 1.49 27.33 9.10
CA ALA A 163 2.33 28.32 9.79
C ALA A 163 3.84 28.16 9.53
N THR A 164 4.29 26.94 9.23
CA THR A 164 5.70 26.64 8.99
C THR A 164 5.96 26.08 7.59
N ASN A 165 4.91 25.98 6.76
CA ASN A 165 4.96 25.37 5.44
C ASN A 165 5.69 24.00 5.47
N SER A 166 5.25 23.12 6.36
CA SER A 166 5.91 21.83 6.58
C SER A 166 4.90 20.69 6.69
N LEU A 167 5.35 19.49 6.33
CA LEU A 167 4.59 18.25 6.53
C LEU A 167 5.11 17.54 7.78
N LYS A 168 4.17 17.25 8.69
CA LYS A 168 4.41 16.42 9.86
C LYS A 168 3.84 15.03 9.63
N ARG A 169 4.41 14.07 10.34
CA ARG A 169 3.91 12.69 10.37
C ARG A 169 2.46 12.68 10.80
N ALA A 170 1.60 11.99 10.04
CA ALA A 170 0.34 11.50 10.54
C ALA A 170 0.62 10.25 11.40
N LEU A 171 -0.08 10.13 12.50
CA LEU A 171 0.08 9.01 13.44
C LEU A 171 -0.26 7.70 12.79
#